data_326cd74644641453f610d74f53e9a08a
#
_entry.id   326cd74644641453f610d74f53e9a08a
#
_cell.length_a   1.000
_cell.length_b   1.000
_cell.length_c   1.000
_cell.angle_alpha   90.00
_cell.angle_beta   90.00
_cell.angle_gamma   90.00
#
_symmetry.space_group_name_H-M   'P 1'
#
loop_
_entity.id
_entity.type
_entity.pdbx_description
1 polymer ?
#
loop_
_entity_poly.entity_id
_entity_poly.type
_entity_poly.pdbx_seq_one_letter_code
_entity_poly.pdbx_strand_id
1 'polypeptide(L)'
;KISRVLAYYDYFNQARSDQLNAYADIISTLDTIEPKILTKTHDLSRAKEVLSDEYEKLLSRKDQREKSLVKINSAILNNDQRLKKMNKDRAELEQLLAAVEQTIANINIPTDYKPFGSLKGQLPWPVSGKPSNRFGNRRNNTAMRWQGLAISASEGSRVEAIHYGRIVFADWLRGSGLLVIIDHGDGYMSLYAHNQSLLKEPGDWVHPGDIISTV
;
A
#
# COMPACT_ATOMS: atom_id res chain seq x y z
N LYS A 1 74.76 9.54 -84.83
CA LYS A 1 74.19 10.54 -83.88
C LYS A 1 72.69 10.52 -83.83
N ILE A 2 71.96 10.34 -84.93
CA ILE A 2 70.48 10.34 -84.98
C ILE A 2 69.87 9.16 -84.20
N SER A 3 70.45 7.97 -84.28
CA SER A 3 69.99 6.79 -83.56
C SER A 3 70.00 6.94 -82.05
N ARG A 4 70.93 7.68 -81.50
CA ARG A 4 70.99 7.97 -80.02
C ARG A 4 69.90 8.93 -79.60
N VAL A 5 69.58 9.90 -80.42
CA VAL A 5 68.55 10.92 -80.13
C VAL A 5 67.15 10.21 -80.15
N LEU A 6 66.91 9.33 -81.10
CA LEU A 6 65.72 8.53 -81.18
C LEU A 6 65.54 7.62 -79.94
N ALA A 7 66.58 6.91 -79.51
CA ALA A 7 66.57 6.08 -78.32
C ALA A 7 66.28 6.90 -77.01
N TYR A 8 66.77 8.13 -76.90
CA TYR A 8 66.44 9.03 -75.81
C TYR A 8 64.97 9.49 -75.85
N TYR A 9 64.46 9.71 -77.06
CA TYR A 9 63.09 10.11 -77.26
C TYR A 9 62.12 8.95 -76.89
N ASP A 10 62.41 7.74 -77.31
CA ASP A 10 61.65 6.55 -76.94
C ASP A 10 61.68 6.31 -75.49
N TYR A 11 62.84 6.41 -74.82
CA TYR A 11 62.90 6.26 -73.35
C TYR A 11 62.11 7.33 -72.62
N PHE A 12 62.15 8.57 -73.07
CA PHE A 12 61.43 9.67 -72.48
C PHE A 12 59.90 9.52 -72.66
N ASN A 13 59.49 9.10 -73.87
CA ASN A 13 58.08 8.85 -74.13
C ASN A 13 57.58 7.65 -73.34
N GLN A 14 58.38 6.61 -73.18
CA GLN A 14 58.00 5.44 -72.31
C GLN A 14 57.84 5.87 -70.86
N ALA A 15 58.77 6.60 -70.29
CA ALA A 15 58.68 7.10 -68.91
C ALA A 15 57.49 8.04 -68.71
N ARG A 16 57.17 8.87 -69.70
CA ARG A 16 56.00 9.75 -69.67
C ARG A 16 54.72 8.94 -69.76
N SER A 17 54.64 7.88 -70.55
CA SER A 17 53.49 7.00 -70.67
C SER A 17 53.24 6.25 -69.34
N ASP A 18 54.34 5.73 -68.73
CA ASP A 18 54.25 5.08 -67.44
C ASP A 18 53.75 6.00 -66.32
N GLN A 19 54.18 7.25 -66.30
CA GLN A 19 53.64 8.25 -65.39
C GLN A 19 52.15 8.56 -65.63
N LEU A 20 51.75 8.72 -66.91
CA LEU A 20 50.34 8.95 -67.26
C LEU A 20 49.44 7.76 -66.82
N ASN A 21 49.89 6.52 -67.02
CA ASN A 21 49.18 5.34 -66.54
C ASN A 21 49.06 5.33 -65.02
N ALA A 22 50.16 5.65 -64.31
CA ALA A 22 50.11 5.74 -62.84
C ALA A 22 49.12 6.83 -62.33
N TYR A 23 49.06 7.97 -63.01
CA TYR A 23 48.06 8.98 -62.68
C TYR A 23 46.65 8.53 -63.00
N ALA A 24 46.40 7.84 -64.09
CA ALA A 24 45.11 7.27 -64.45
C ALA A 24 44.63 6.27 -63.38
N ASP A 25 45.52 5.40 -62.90
CA ASP A 25 45.23 4.45 -61.82
C ASP A 25 44.91 5.15 -60.48
N ILE A 26 45.65 6.19 -60.17
CA ILE A 26 45.37 7.02 -58.96
C ILE A 26 43.99 7.67 -59.07
N ILE A 27 43.65 8.29 -60.20
CA ILE A 27 42.35 8.93 -60.43
C ILE A 27 41.23 7.87 -60.31
N SER A 28 41.38 6.74 -60.98
CA SER A 28 40.38 5.63 -60.86
C SER A 28 40.20 5.16 -59.40
N THR A 29 41.29 5.10 -58.64
CA THR A 29 41.24 4.71 -57.21
C THR A 29 40.50 5.78 -56.42
N LEU A 30 40.77 7.08 -56.64
CA LEU A 30 40.07 8.20 -55.99
C LEU A 30 38.58 8.19 -56.29
N ASP A 31 38.19 7.97 -57.55
CA ASP A 31 36.79 7.85 -57.98
C ASP A 31 36.04 6.76 -57.26
N THR A 32 36.71 5.69 -56.81
CA THR A 32 36.12 4.58 -56.06
C THR A 32 36.10 4.83 -54.56
N ILE A 33 37.04 5.63 -54.02
CA ILE A 33 37.19 5.90 -52.60
C ILE A 33 36.24 7.03 -52.17
N GLU A 34 36.11 8.09 -52.97
CA GLU A 34 35.27 9.24 -52.66
C GLU A 34 33.82 8.87 -52.30
N PRO A 35 33.06 8.07 -53.11
CA PRO A 35 31.71 7.67 -52.77
C PRO A 35 31.66 6.77 -51.51
N LYS A 36 32.71 5.98 -51.27
CA LYS A 36 32.77 5.17 -50.03
C LYS A 36 32.94 6.04 -48.79
N ILE A 37 33.76 7.09 -48.87
CA ILE A 37 33.91 8.04 -47.75
C ILE A 37 32.57 8.74 -47.51
N LEU A 38 31.89 9.24 -48.52
CA LEU A 38 30.60 9.91 -48.39
C LEU A 38 29.56 9.00 -47.72
N THR A 39 29.47 7.74 -48.16
CA THR A 39 28.55 6.74 -47.57
C THR A 39 28.89 6.48 -46.11
N LYS A 40 30.17 6.24 -45.81
CA LYS A 40 30.63 5.99 -44.41
C LYS A 40 30.42 7.21 -43.52
N THR A 41 30.60 8.41 -44.01
CA THR A 41 30.34 9.64 -43.24
C THR A 41 28.87 9.81 -42.93
N HIS A 42 28.00 9.51 -43.89
CA HIS A 42 26.56 9.49 -43.70
C HIS A 42 26.10 8.43 -42.65
N ASP A 43 26.61 7.19 -42.79
CA ASP A 43 26.33 6.10 -41.86
C ASP A 43 26.77 6.45 -40.44
N LEU A 44 27.96 7.03 -40.29
CA LEU A 44 28.51 7.46 -39.00
C LEU A 44 27.67 8.57 -38.37
N SER A 45 27.21 9.55 -39.17
CA SER A 45 26.32 10.61 -38.69
C SER A 45 24.99 10.04 -38.18
N ARG A 46 24.42 9.12 -38.94
CA ARG A 46 23.16 8.43 -38.55
C ARG A 46 23.32 7.57 -37.28
N ALA A 47 24.41 6.82 -37.18
CA ALA A 47 24.72 6.05 -36.00
C ALA A 47 24.92 6.92 -34.76
N LYS A 48 25.58 8.09 -34.92
CA LYS A 48 25.76 9.06 -33.84
C LYS A 48 24.42 9.63 -33.36
N GLU A 49 23.50 9.93 -34.27
CA GLU A 49 22.17 10.44 -33.93
C GLU A 49 21.36 9.40 -33.14
N VAL A 50 21.31 8.15 -33.61
CA VAL A 50 20.62 7.04 -32.93
C VAL A 50 21.21 6.81 -31.52
N LEU A 51 22.54 6.83 -31.40
CA LEU A 51 23.21 6.65 -30.12
C LEU A 51 22.90 7.80 -29.14
N SER A 52 22.82 9.03 -29.63
CA SER A 52 22.41 10.18 -28.82
C SER A 52 20.99 10.03 -28.28
N ASP A 53 20.07 9.63 -29.14
CA ASP A 53 18.67 9.38 -28.76
C ASP A 53 18.52 8.26 -27.72
N GLU A 54 19.27 7.18 -27.92
CA GLU A 54 19.27 6.07 -26.95
C GLU A 54 19.85 6.49 -25.61
N TYR A 55 20.90 7.29 -25.63
CA TYR A 55 21.52 7.81 -24.41
C TYR A 55 20.56 8.70 -23.62
N GLU A 56 19.82 9.59 -24.27
CA GLU A 56 18.81 10.44 -23.63
C GLU A 56 17.67 9.59 -23.03
N LYS A 57 17.19 8.59 -23.76
CA LYS A 57 16.18 7.65 -23.27
C LYS A 57 16.67 6.89 -22.04
N LEU A 58 17.93 6.49 -22.04
CA LEU A 58 18.55 5.78 -20.92
C LEU A 58 18.66 6.65 -19.68
N LEU A 59 19.05 7.92 -19.82
CA LEU A 59 19.08 8.91 -18.73
C LEU A 59 17.68 9.12 -18.14
N SER A 60 16.68 9.31 -19.00
CA SER A 60 15.28 9.48 -18.57
C SER A 60 14.76 8.25 -17.80
N ARG A 61 15.03 7.05 -18.29
CA ARG A 61 14.68 5.80 -17.59
C ARG A 61 15.39 5.64 -16.25
N LYS A 62 16.67 6.04 -16.17
CA LYS A 62 17.43 6.05 -14.92
C LYS A 62 16.79 6.96 -13.89
N ASP A 63 16.45 8.20 -14.25
CA ASP A 63 15.78 9.17 -13.38
C ASP A 63 14.41 8.66 -12.89
N GLN A 64 13.60 8.10 -13.79
CA GLN A 64 12.31 7.48 -13.42
C GLN A 64 12.49 6.32 -12.44
N ARG A 65 13.52 5.51 -12.64
CA ARG A 65 13.82 4.38 -11.74
C ARG A 65 14.26 4.87 -10.36
N GLU A 66 15.10 5.89 -10.27
CA GLU A 66 15.50 6.50 -8.99
C GLU A 66 14.30 7.08 -8.23
N LYS A 67 13.43 7.82 -8.92
CA LYS A 67 12.18 8.34 -8.33
C LYS A 67 11.26 7.22 -7.83
N SER A 68 11.16 6.12 -8.57
CA SER A 68 10.38 4.96 -8.17
C SER A 68 10.97 4.25 -6.96
N LEU A 69 12.29 4.11 -6.87
CA LEU A 69 12.98 3.54 -5.71
C LEU A 69 12.74 4.36 -4.44
N VAL A 70 12.82 5.69 -4.53
CA VAL A 70 12.52 6.58 -3.39
C VAL A 70 11.07 6.39 -2.91
N LYS A 71 10.11 6.31 -3.84
CA LYS A 71 8.69 6.07 -3.48
C LYS A 71 8.49 4.70 -2.82
N ILE A 72 9.12 3.65 -3.35
CA ILE A 72 9.02 2.30 -2.79
C ILE A 72 9.64 2.26 -1.39
N ASN A 73 10.83 2.84 -1.20
CA ASN A 73 11.48 2.87 0.10
C ASN A 73 10.66 3.64 1.15
N SER A 74 10.07 4.77 0.79
CA SER A 74 9.18 5.50 1.68
C SER A 74 7.92 4.71 2.04
N ALA A 75 7.35 3.98 1.08
CA ALA A 75 6.19 3.10 1.33
C ALA A 75 6.54 1.93 2.25
N ILE A 76 7.74 1.34 2.10
CA ILE A 76 8.24 0.26 2.99
C ILE A 76 8.39 0.79 4.42
N LEU A 77 9.05 1.93 4.61
CA LEU A 77 9.22 2.53 5.94
C LEU A 77 7.87 2.85 6.62
N ASN A 78 6.92 3.38 5.86
CA ASN A 78 5.58 3.65 6.37
C ASN A 78 4.84 2.35 6.76
N ASN A 79 4.98 1.29 5.97
CA ASN A 79 4.38 -0.01 6.27
C ASN A 79 5.01 -0.66 7.51
N ASP A 80 6.34 -0.57 7.68
CA ASP A 80 7.03 -1.08 8.87
C ASP A 80 6.58 -0.35 10.14
N GLN A 81 6.43 0.97 10.09
CA GLN A 81 5.90 1.74 11.21
C GLN A 81 4.45 1.33 11.52
N ARG A 82 3.64 1.11 10.48
CA ARG A 82 2.26 0.66 10.63
C ARG A 82 2.18 -0.75 11.24
N LEU A 83 3.04 -1.67 10.81
CA LEU A 83 3.13 -3.02 11.38
C LEU A 83 3.56 -3.00 12.86
N LYS A 84 4.58 -2.21 13.22
CA LYS A 84 5.01 -2.04 14.62
C LYS A 84 3.88 -1.51 15.48
N LYS A 85 3.12 -0.53 14.96
CA LYS A 85 1.97 0.03 15.65
C LYS A 85 0.85 -1.01 15.83
N MET A 86 0.52 -1.78 14.79
CA MET A 86 -0.50 -2.84 14.86
C MET A 86 -0.09 -3.95 15.85
N ASN A 87 1.17 -4.35 15.88
CA ASN A 87 1.66 -5.34 16.83
C ASN A 87 1.59 -4.84 18.28
N LYS A 88 1.87 -3.56 18.51
CA LYS A 88 1.70 -2.94 19.82
C LYS A 88 0.22 -2.90 20.24
N ASP A 89 -0.65 -2.43 19.34
CA ASP A 89 -2.10 -2.38 19.58
C ASP A 89 -2.66 -3.79 19.87
N ARG A 90 -2.14 -4.83 19.19
CA ARG A 90 -2.49 -6.23 19.43
C ARG A 90 -2.05 -6.70 20.83
N ALA A 91 -0.81 -6.41 21.22
CA ALA A 91 -0.31 -6.81 22.53
C ALA A 91 -1.10 -6.15 23.68
N GLU A 92 -1.46 -4.87 23.52
CA GLU A 92 -2.34 -4.16 24.46
C GLU A 92 -3.72 -4.83 24.56
N LEU A 93 -4.30 -5.25 23.43
CA LEU A 93 -5.58 -5.96 23.39
C LEU A 93 -5.49 -7.34 24.06
N GLU A 94 -4.42 -8.09 23.83
CA GLU A 94 -4.19 -9.40 24.45
C GLU A 94 -4.04 -9.26 25.98
N GLN A 95 -3.37 -8.21 26.47
CA GLN A 95 -3.28 -7.91 27.90
C GLN A 95 -4.65 -7.56 28.52
N LEU A 96 -5.44 -6.75 27.82
CA LEU A 96 -6.80 -6.41 28.24
C LEU A 96 -7.70 -7.64 28.30
N LEU A 97 -7.65 -8.51 27.30
CA LEU A 97 -8.41 -9.78 27.29
C LEU A 97 -8.02 -10.67 28.46
N ALA A 98 -6.73 -10.81 28.77
CA ALA A 98 -6.26 -11.59 29.90
C ALA A 98 -6.74 -11.00 31.25
N ALA A 99 -6.75 -9.67 31.39
CA ALA A 99 -7.28 -9.01 32.59
C ALA A 99 -8.79 -9.22 32.75
N VAL A 100 -9.55 -9.14 31.64
CA VAL A 100 -10.98 -9.42 31.61
C VAL A 100 -11.26 -10.88 31.95
N GLU A 101 -10.52 -11.85 31.39
CA GLU A 101 -10.67 -13.27 31.69
C GLU A 101 -10.40 -13.58 33.18
N GLN A 102 -9.40 -12.96 33.80
CA GLN A 102 -9.16 -13.10 35.24
C GLN A 102 -10.33 -12.54 36.09
N THR A 103 -10.96 -11.47 35.63
CA THR A 103 -12.11 -10.86 36.32
C THR A 103 -13.34 -11.77 36.22
N ILE A 104 -13.54 -12.42 35.05
CA ILE A 104 -14.65 -13.34 34.79
C ILE A 104 -14.56 -14.62 35.63
N ALA A 105 -13.34 -15.16 35.83
CA ALA A 105 -13.17 -16.43 36.58
C ALA A 105 -13.72 -16.41 38.01
N ASN A 106 -13.98 -15.22 38.56
CA ASN A 106 -14.50 -15.03 39.94
C ASN A 106 -15.98 -14.61 40.00
N ILE A 107 -16.75 -14.75 38.92
CA ILE A 107 -18.15 -14.28 38.87
C ILE A 107 -19.11 -15.40 39.23
N ASN A 108 -19.75 -15.31 40.41
CA ASN A 108 -20.95 -16.07 40.75
C ASN A 108 -22.19 -15.26 40.33
N ILE A 109 -22.84 -15.64 39.25
CA ILE A 109 -24.09 -15.02 38.81
C ILE A 109 -25.24 -15.57 39.68
N PRO A 110 -26.10 -14.71 40.26
CA PRO A 110 -27.30 -15.17 40.96
C PRO A 110 -28.21 -15.97 40.04
N THR A 111 -28.75 -17.06 40.54
CA THR A 111 -29.59 -18.04 39.79
C THR A 111 -30.99 -17.55 39.43
N ASP A 112 -31.38 -16.34 39.84
CA ASP A 112 -32.76 -15.83 39.70
C ASP A 112 -33.05 -15.25 38.29
N TYR A 113 -32.06 -15.16 37.39
CA TYR A 113 -32.25 -14.65 36.05
C TYR A 113 -32.23 -15.76 34.99
N LYS A 114 -33.08 -15.59 33.96
CA LYS A 114 -33.07 -16.48 32.80
C LYS A 114 -31.72 -16.41 32.11
N PRO A 115 -31.10 -17.52 31.70
CA PRO A 115 -29.84 -17.51 30.98
C PRO A 115 -29.90 -16.62 29.72
N PHE A 116 -28.85 -15.84 29.46
CA PHE A 116 -28.78 -14.90 28.33
C PHE A 116 -29.12 -15.57 26.99
N GLY A 117 -28.58 -16.78 26.75
CA GLY A 117 -28.80 -17.52 25.50
C GLY A 117 -30.26 -17.91 25.26
N SER A 118 -31.10 -18.04 26.33
CA SER A 118 -32.50 -18.35 26.20
C SER A 118 -33.37 -17.19 25.73
N LEU A 119 -32.85 -15.95 25.81
CA LEU A 119 -33.55 -14.72 25.45
C LEU A 119 -33.24 -14.23 24.02
N LYS A 120 -32.74 -15.11 23.17
CA LYS A 120 -32.44 -14.76 21.76
C LYS A 120 -33.69 -14.23 21.06
N GLY A 121 -33.59 -13.00 20.52
CA GLY A 121 -34.69 -12.32 19.83
C GLY A 121 -35.71 -11.63 20.76
N GLN A 122 -35.53 -11.69 22.11
CA GLN A 122 -36.39 -11.06 23.09
C GLN A 122 -35.69 -9.97 23.91
N LEU A 123 -34.37 -9.76 23.68
CA LEU A 123 -33.59 -8.75 24.38
C LEU A 123 -34.06 -7.33 24.00
N PRO A 124 -34.13 -6.40 24.96
CA PRO A 124 -34.47 -5.01 24.69
C PRO A 124 -33.38 -4.33 23.88
N TRP A 125 -33.71 -3.26 23.18
CA TRP A 125 -32.75 -2.43 22.51
C TRP A 125 -31.96 -1.56 23.52
N PRO A 126 -30.63 -1.47 23.40
CA PRO A 126 -29.81 -0.74 24.36
C PRO A 126 -29.97 0.80 24.27
N VAL A 127 -30.47 1.30 23.15
CA VAL A 127 -30.71 2.72 22.92
C VAL A 127 -31.86 2.92 21.94
N SER A 128 -32.62 3.99 22.15
CA SER A 128 -33.66 4.42 21.20
C SER A 128 -33.01 5.03 19.96
N GLY A 129 -33.00 4.28 18.87
CA GLY A 129 -32.34 4.72 17.64
C GLY A 129 -32.68 3.83 16.45
N LYS A 130 -32.15 4.21 15.27
CA LYS A 130 -32.33 3.43 14.04
C LYS A 130 -31.08 2.61 13.77
N PRO A 131 -31.18 1.30 13.56
CA PRO A 131 -30.04 0.49 13.15
C PRO A 131 -29.58 0.94 11.75
N SER A 132 -28.29 1.30 11.64
CA SER A 132 -27.69 1.82 10.42
C SER A 132 -26.97 0.74 9.59
N ASN A 133 -26.69 -0.42 10.21
CA ASN A 133 -26.06 -1.55 9.53
C ASN A 133 -26.60 -2.88 10.07
N ARG A 134 -26.15 -4.00 9.47
CA ARG A 134 -26.44 -5.35 9.94
C ARG A 134 -25.15 -6.15 10.07
N PHE A 135 -25.11 -7.04 11.05
CA PHE A 135 -24.02 -7.99 11.23
C PHE A 135 -23.71 -8.74 9.92
N GLY A 136 -22.44 -8.87 9.58
CA GLY A 136 -21.98 -9.59 8.40
C GLY A 136 -22.03 -8.80 7.08
N ASN A 137 -22.71 -7.65 7.03
CA ASN A 137 -22.72 -6.80 5.83
C ASN A 137 -21.33 -6.23 5.53
N ARG A 138 -21.02 -5.98 4.23
CA ARG A 138 -19.77 -5.33 3.82
C ARG A 138 -19.74 -3.88 4.30
N ARG A 139 -18.59 -3.46 4.81
CA ARG A 139 -18.32 -2.07 5.20
C ARG A 139 -17.70 -1.33 4.01
N ASN A 140 -18.45 -0.37 3.45
CA ASN A 140 -17.95 0.57 2.41
C ASN A 140 -17.11 -0.09 1.31
N ASN A 141 -17.67 -0.98 0.49
CA ASN A 141 -16.98 -1.63 -0.64
C ASN A 141 -15.61 -2.29 -0.33
N THR A 142 -15.29 -2.49 0.95
CA THR A 142 -14.07 -3.18 1.39
C THR A 142 -14.34 -4.67 1.63
N ALA A 143 -13.27 -5.46 1.76
CA ALA A 143 -13.37 -6.87 2.17
C ALA A 143 -13.81 -7.02 3.64
N MET A 144 -13.84 -5.93 4.43
CA MET A 144 -14.24 -5.94 5.84
C MET A 144 -15.75 -6.05 6.00
N ARG A 145 -16.17 -6.81 7.01
CA ARG A 145 -17.59 -7.00 7.38
C ARG A 145 -17.87 -6.36 8.73
N TRP A 146 -19.10 -5.88 8.92
CA TRP A 146 -19.57 -5.42 10.21
C TRP A 146 -19.68 -6.61 11.18
N GLN A 147 -18.97 -6.52 12.31
CA GLN A 147 -19.00 -7.53 13.38
C GLN A 147 -19.96 -7.17 14.50
N GLY A 148 -20.74 -6.12 14.34
CA GLY A 148 -21.71 -5.64 15.28
C GLY A 148 -22.83 -4.88 14.61
N LEU A 149 -23.74 -4.36 15.40
CA LEU A 149 -24.85 -3.52 15.00
C LEU A 149 -24.51 -2.06 15.35
N ALA A 150 -24.58 -1.14 14.39
CA ALA A 150 -24.51 0.27 14.68
C ALA A 150 -25.92 0.86 14.75
N ILE A 151 -26.21 1.55 15.83
CA ILE A 151 -27.50 2.20 16.09
C ILE A 151 -27.24 3.70 16.12
N SER A 152 -27.87 4.46 15.23
CA SER A 152 -27.79 5.92 15.24
C SER A 152 -28.73 6.49 16.28
N ALA A 153 -28.18 7.19 17.25
CA ALA A 153 -28.91 7.86 18.31
C ALA A 153 -28.42 9.31 18.45
N SER A 154 -29.22 10.16 19.11
CA SER A 154 -28.84 11.54 19.38
C SER A 154 -27.79 11.61 20.49
N GLU A 155 -26.91 12.58 20.41
CA GLU A 155 -25.91 12.85 21.46
C GLU A 155 -26.61 13.04 22.83
N GLY A 156 -26.02 12.46 23.88
CA GLY A 156 -26.60 12.44 25.22
C GLY A 156 -27.70 11.38 25.44
N SER A 157 -28.07 10.60 24.42
CA SER A 157 -29.03 9.49 24.60
C SER A 157 -28.49 8.46 25.56
N ARG A 158 -29.36 7.93 26.43
CA ARG A 158 -29.03 6.91 27.41
C ARG A 158 -28.82 5.57 26.72
N VAL A 159 -27.75 4.87 27.11
CA VAL A 159 -27.46 3.50 26.70
C VAL A 159 -27.75 2.59 27.91
N GLU A 160 -28.59 1.61 27.71
CA GLU A 160 -29.08 0.72 28.76
C GLU A 160 -28.52 -0.70 28.58
N ALA A 161 -28.28 -1.38 29.71
CA ALA A 161 -27.91 -2.80 29.72
C ALA A 161 -29.08 -3.63 29.20
N ILE A 162 -28.78 -4.52 28.23
CA ILE A 162 -29.81 -5.37 27.62
C ILE A 162 -30.20 -6.60 28.48
N HIS A 163 -29.35 -6.95 29.43
CA HIS A 163 -29.55 -8.09 30.32
C HIS A 163 -28.78 -7.91 31.62
N TYR A 164 -29.12 -8.69 32.62
CA TYR A 164 -28.37 -8.80 33.88
C TYR A 164 -26.94 -9.22 33.59
N GLY A 165 -25.98 -8.63 34.30
CA GLY A 165 -24.59 -9.00 34.16
C GLY A 165 -23.66 -8.14 35.02
N ARG A 166 -22.38 -8.42 34.91
CA ARG A 166 -21.31 -7.65 35.59
C ARG A 166 -20.45 -6.91 34.58
N ILE A 167 -20.18 -5.67 34.84
CA ILE A 167 -19.27 -4.88 34.03
C ILE A 167 -17.84 -5.41 34.25
N VAL A 168 -17.22 -5.88 33.16
CA VAL A 168 -15.86 -6.43 33.17
C VAL A 168 -14.85 -5.45 32.57
N PHE A 169 -15.34 -4.47 31.80
CA PHE A 169 -14.53 -3.41 31.20
C PHE A 169 -15.35 -2.12 31.03
N ALA A 170 -14.81 -0.98 31.43
CA ALA A 170 -15.40 0.35 31.23
C ALA A 170 -14.27 1.39 31.10
N ASP A 171 -13.73 1.56 29.89
CA ASP A 171 -12.62 2.49 29.62
C ASP A 171 -12.52 2.81 28.12
N TRP A 172 -11.60 3.69 27.79
CA TRP A 172 -11.31 4.05 26.40
C TRP A 172 -10.51 2.94 25.70
N LEU A 173 -11.01 2.48 24.56
CA LEU A 173 -10.32 1.52 23.70
C LEU A 173 -10.11 2.09 22.31
N ARG A 174 -8.87 2.01 21.82
CA ARG A 174 -8.51 2.50 20.50
C ARG A 174 -9.36 1.88 19.40
N GLY A 175 -9.98 2.72 18.57
CA GLY A 175 -10.87 2.28 17.49
C GLY A 175 -12.31 2.05 17.87
N SER A 176 -12.63 1.91 19.18
CA SER A 176 -13.97 1.74 19.71
C SER A 176 -14.44 2.93 20.58
N GLY A 177 -13.52 3.87 20.90
CA GLY A 177 -13.83 4.97 21.80
C GLY A 177 -14.06 4.51 23.24
N LEU A 178 -14.90 5.20 23.99
CA LEU A 178 -15.35 4.73 25.30
C LEU A 178 -16.21 3.46 25.11
N LEU A 179 -15.80 2.38 25.75
CA LEU A 179 -16.37 1.04 25.62
C LEU A 179 -16.80 0.51 26.98
N VAL A 180 -17.98 -0.08 27.04
CA VAL A 180 -18.42 -0.90 28.16
C VAL A 180 -18.55 -2.33 27.67
N ILE A 181 -18.07 -3.30 28.47
CA ILE A 181 -18.28 -4.74 28.27
C ILE A 181 -18.98 -5.29 29.49
N ILE A 182 -20.08 -5.98 29.26
CA ILE A 182 -20.85 -6.65 30.29
C ILE A 182 -20.78 -8.16 30.06
N ASP A 183 -20.38 -8.90 31.07
CA ASP A 183 -20.45 -10.36 31.12
C ASP A 183 -21.81 -10.81 31.69
N HIS A 184 -22.52 -11.62 30.93
CA HIS A 184 -23.85 -12.15 31.28
C HIS A 184 -23.80 -13.58 31.77
N GLY A 185 -22.60 -14.15 31.90
CA GLY A 185 -22.39 -15.56 32.22
C GLY A 185 -22.53 -16.49 31.02
N ASP A 186 -22.23 -17.77 31.23
CA ASP A 186 -22.29 -18.81 30.20
C ASP A 186 -21.47 -18.50 28.93
N GLY A 187 -20.44 -17.62 29.06
CA GLY A 187 -19.60 -17.20 27.94
C GLY A 187 -20.23 -16.15 27.05
N TYR A 188 -21.32 -15.51 27.44
CA TYR A 188 -21.97 -14.44 26.69
C TYR A 188 -21.56 -13.06 27.21
N MET A 189 -21.16 -12.17 26.31
CA MET A 189 -20.84 -10.79 26.60
C MET A 189 -21.56 -9.84 25.66
N SER A 190 -21.92 -8.65 26.16
CA SER A 190 -22.35 -7.54 25.30
C SER A 190 -21.35 -6.38 25.35
N LEU A 191 -21.11 -5.75 24.21
CA LEU A 191 -20.17 -4.67 24.02
C LEU A 191 -20.91 -3.42 23.54
N TYR A 192 -20.68 -2.29 24.22
CA TYR A 192 -21.28 -0.98 23.91
C TYR A 192 -20.15 0.00 23.65
N ALA A 193 -19.94 0.33 22.39
CA ALA A 193 -18.83 1.14 21.93
C ALA A 193 -19.29 2.52 21.41
N HIS A 194 -18.33 3.43 21.25
CA HIS A 194 -18.57 4.81 20.78
C HIS A 194 -19.45 5.63 21.71
N ASN A 195 -19.33 5.40 23.01
CA ASN A 195 -20.02 6.17 24.03
C ASN A 195 -19.37 7.54 24.22
N GLN A 196 -20.16 8.55 24.64
CA GLN A 196 -19.69 9.86 25.04
C GLN A 196 -19.21 9.88 26.50
N SER A 197 -19.95 9.21 27.39
CA SER A 197 -19.58 9.08 28.80
C SER A 197 -19.89 7.67 29.33
N LEU A 198 -19.14 7.24 30.34
CA LEU A 198 -19.38 6.00 31.08
C LEU A 198 -19.94 6.33 32.45
N LEU A 199 -21.00 5.61 32.87
CA LEU A 199 -21.72 5.85 34.13
C LEU A 199 -21.56 4.69 35.12
N LYS A 200 -20.81 3.67 34.74
CA LYS A 200 -20.55 2.47 35.52
C LYS A 200 -19.06 2.11 35.46
N GLU A 201 -18.59 1.44 36.50
CA GLU A 201 -17.20 1.01 36.63
C GLU A 201 -17.05 -0.52 36.50
N PRO A 202 -15.85 -1.02 36.16
CA PRO A 202 -15.57 -2.45 36.20
C PRO A 202 -15.85 -3.03 37.58
N GLY A 203 -16.62 -4.13 37.63
CA GLY A 203 -17.04 -4.73 38.85
C GLY A 203 -18.51 -4.49 39.23
N ASP A 204 -19.13 -3.46 38.67
CA ASP A 204 -20.54 -3.14 38.93
C ASP A 204 -21.50 -4.22 38.37
N TRP A 205 -22.54 -4.51 39.11
CA TRP A 205 -23.65 -5.29 38.62
C TRP A 205 -24.72 -4.42 37.99
N VAL A 206 -25.28 -4.87 36.89
CA VAL A 206 -26.32 -4.15 36.14
C VAL A 206 -27.50 -5.06 35.86
N HIS A 207 -28.69 -4.46 35.86
CA HIS A 207 -29.96 -5.08 35.52
C HIS A 207 -30.41 -4.64 34.13
N PRO A 208 -31.29 -5.39 33.46
CA PRO A 208 -31.91 -4.94 32.21
C PRO A 208 -32.55 -3.55 32.39
N GLY A 209 -32.22 -2.59 31.55
CA GLY A 209 -32.69 -1.20 31.62
C GLY A 209 -31.84 -0.25 32.48
N ASP A 210 -30.80 -0.74 33.19
CA ASP A 210 -29.87 0.14 33.89
C ASP A 210 -29.08 0.99 32.90
N ILE A 211 -28.96 2.27 33.19
CA ILE A 211 -28.16 3.18 32.35
C ILE A 211 -26.69 2.92 32.64
N ILE A 212 -25.93 2.57 31.58
CA ILE A 212 -24.51 2.24 31.67
C ILE A 212 -23.61 3.31 31.06
N SER A 213 -24.12 4.05 30.09
CA SER A 213 -23.38 5.09 29.37
C SER A 213 -24.32 6.05 28.64
N THR A 214 -23.75 7.06 27.98
CA THR A 214 -24.47 7.94 27.04
C THR A 214 -23.80 7.92 25.67
N VAL A 215 -24.58 8.17 24.61
CA VAL A 215 -24.08 8.31 23.22
C VAL A 215 -23.46 9.67 22.98
#